data_0b732d72ab90523bde6ba0c671e30d48
#
_entry.id   0b732d72ab90523bde6ba0c671e30d48
#
_cell.length_a   1.000
_cell.length_b   1.000
_cell.length_c   1.000
_cell.angle_alpha   90.00
_cell.angle_beta   90.00
_cell.angle_gamma   90.00
#
_symmetry.space_group_name_H-M   'P 1'
#
loop_
_entity.id
_entity.type
_entity.pdbx_description
1 polymer ?
#
loop_
_entity_poly.entity_id
_entity_poly.type
_entity_poly.pdbx_seq_one_letter_code
_entity_poly.pdbx_strand_id
1 'polypeptide(L)'
;SLYNPQDNKNGSVGIVKGLGRIDGKWAVIIASDNKKLAGAWVPGQADSLLRGSDTAKRLRIPLVYVLNCSGVKLDEQEKVYPNRRGGGTPFYRNSELNQMGVPVIVGIYGTNPAGGGYHSISPTILIAHQDANMAVGGAGIVGGMSPKGHVDKEAAEALIKAQKNLKSDIPGTVAIHYGETGFFREVYADEEGVLAGIRKYIDMLPAYDPEFFRVDDPKEPLFDANDLYSIVPF
;
A
#
# COMPACT_ATOMS: atom_id res chain seq x y z
N SER A 1 6.74 18.51 -8.92
CA SER A 1 5.47 19.13 -8.54
C SER A 1 4.42 18.08 -8.23
N LEU A 2 3.68 18.26 -7.16
CA LEU A 2 2.53 17.39 -6.83
C LEU A 2 1.34 17.60 -7.79
N TYR A 3 1.32 18.70 -8.50
CA TYR A 3 0.28 18.98 -9.48
C TYR A 3 0.28 17.98 -10.63
N ASN A 4 -0.89 17.45 -10.96
CA ASN A 4 -1.11 16.61 -12.13
C ASN A 4 -2.08 17.28 -13.10
N PRO A 5 -1.64 17.63 -14.33
CA PRO A 5 -2.50 18.25 -15.34
C PRO A 5 -3.75 17.44 -15.69
N GLN A 6 -3.71 16.11 -15.53
CA GLN A 6 -4.87 15.26 -15.81
C GLN A 6 -6.00 15.45 -14.82
N ASP A 7 -5.69 15.82 -13.57
CA ASP A 7 -6.71 16.11 -12.55
C ASP A 7 -7.61 17.28 -12.97
N ASN A 8 -7.08 18.24 -13.73
CA ASN A 8 -7.86 19.39 -14.21
C ASN A 8 -8.67 19.11 -15.46
N LYS A 9 -8.17 18.23 -16.36
CA LYS A 9 -8.88 17.92 -17.60
C LYS A 9 -10.06 16.99 -17.43
N ASN A 10 -9.91 16.02 -16.53
CA ASN A 10 -10.84 14.91 -16.37
C ASN A 10 -11.49 14.87 -14.96
N GLY A 11 -11.39 15.95 -14.21
CA GLY A 11 -11.64 15.91 -12.77
C GLY A 11 -10.58 15.12 -12.03
N SER A 12 -10.83 14.76 -10.77
CA SER A 12 -9.89 13.95 -10.00
C SER A 12 -9.67 12.57 -10.62
N VAL A 13 -8.42 12.12 -10.68
CA VAL A 13 -8.07 10.72 -11.03
C VAL A 13 -8.22 9.75 -9.83
N GLY A 14 -8.94 10.16 -8.78
CA GLY A 14 -9.18 9.33 -7.60
C GLY A 14 -8.02 9.27 -6.61
N ILE A 15 -7.11 10.25 -6.65
CA ILE A 15 -5.98 10.37 -5.73
C ILE A 15 -5.95 11.77 -5.12
N VAL A 16 -5.92 11.82 -3.80
CA VAL A 16 -5.61 13.02 -3.02
C VAL A 16 -4.15 12.92 -2.57
N LYS A 17 -3.37 13.96 -2.79
CA LYS A 17 -1.97 13.96 -2.38
C LYS A 17 -1.52 15.34 -1.93
N GLY A 18 -0.58 15.35 -1.01
CA GLY A 18 -0.04 16.58 -0.45
C GLY A 18 1.31 16.39 0.21
N LEU A 19 1.95 17.52 0.47
CA LEU A 19 3.09 17.64 1.34
C LEU A 19 2.58 18.22 2.65
N GLY A 20 2.84 17.57 3.76
CA GLY A 20 2.35 17.99 5.07
C GLY A 20 3.29 17.59 6.20
N ARG A 21 2.94 18.01 7.40
CA ARG A 21 3.63 17.59 8.62
C ARG A 21 2.75 16.65 9.44
N ILE A 22 3.35 15.55 9.87
CA ILE A 22 2.79 14.63 10.84
C ILE A 22 3.70 14.69 12.05
N ASP A 23 3.16 15.14 13.17
CA ASP A 23 3.90 15.37 14.43
C ASP A 23 5.21 16.15 14.22
N GLY A 24 5.11 17.23 13.44
CA GLY A 24 6.22 18.12 13.13
C GLY A 24 7.15 17.67 12.01
N LYS A 25 7.11 16.42 11.60
CA LYS A 25 7.98 15.83 10.58
C LYS A 25 7.33 15.89 9.20
N TRP A 26 8.08 16.30 8.18
CA TRP A 26 7.58 16.37 6.81
C TRP A 26 7.34 14.98 6.23
N ALA A 27 6.24 14.83 5.52
CA ALA A 27 5.90 13.64 4.76
C ALA A 27 5.15 13.99 3.48
N VAL A 28 5.28 13.17 2.46
CA VAL A 28 4.36 13.15 1.32
C VAL A 28 3.24 12.19 1.65
N ILE A 29 2.01 12.63 1.52
CA ILE A 29 0.81 11.84 1.79
C ILE A 29 0.07 11.61 0.48
N ILE A 30 -0.31 10.37 0.22
CA ILE A 30 -1.13 9.95 -0.91
C ILE A 30 -2.29 9.13 -0.38
N ALA A 31 -3.52 9.51 -0.72
CA ALA A 31 -4.72 8.81 -0.32
C ALA A 31 -5.60 8.46 -1.52
N SER A 32 -6.20 7.28 -1.51
CA SER A 32 -7.22 6.90 -2.49
C SER A 32 -8.54 7.60 -2.18
N ASP A 33 -9.16 8.19 -3.18
CA ASP A 33 -10.55 8.63 -3.10
C ASP A 33 -11.46 7.46 -3.46
N ASN A 34 -11.91 6.74 -2.46
CA ASN A 34 -12.78 5.57 -2.64
C ASN A 34 -14.17 5.93 -3.21
N LYS A 35 -14.60 7.19 -3.10
CA LYS A 35 -15.86 7.65 -3.71
C LYS A 35 -15.80 7.61 -5.24
N LYS A 36 -14.60 7.68 -5.81
CA LYS A 36 -14.40 7.58 -7.25
C LYS A 36 -14.08 6.14 -7.65
N LEU A 37 -15.05 5.45 -8.26
CA LEU A 37 -14.91 4.09 -8.77
C LEU A 37 -14.32 3.10 -7.75
N ALA A 38 -14.71 3.22 -6.47
CA ALA A 38 -14.17 2.43 -5.38
C ALA A 38 -12.62 2.44 -5.31
N GLY A 39 -12.00 3.59 -5.62
CA GLY A 39 -10.55 3.74 -5.64
C GLY A 39 -9.84 3.06 -6.81
N ALA A 40 -10.55 2.64 -7.85
CA ALA A 40 -9.94 1.95 -8.99
C ALA A 40 -8.90 2.82 -9.72
N TRP A 41 -7.88 2.16 -10.22
CA TRP A 41 -6.90 2.80 -11.10
C TRP A 41 -7.50 3.12 -12.45
N VAL A 42 -7.42 4.39 -12.81
CA VAL A 42 -7.86 4.94 -14.09
C VAL A 42 -6.69 5.55 -14.84
N PRO A 43 -6.82 5.82 -16.14
CA PRO A 43 -5.78 6.52 -16.91
C PRO A 43 -5.34 7.83 -16.24
N GLY A 44 -4.03 8.04 -16.16
CA GLY A 44 -3.42 9.21 -15.50
C GLY A 44 -3.21 9.09 -13.98
N GLN A 45 -3.80 8.11 -13.32
CA GLN A 45 -3.62 7.94 -11.88
C GLN A 45 -2.19 7.53 -11.53
N ALA A 46 -1.56 6.65 -12.31
CA ALA A 46 -0.17 6.25 -12.10
C ALA A 46 0.78 7.45 -12.13
N ASP A 47 0.61 8.39 -13.08
CA ASP A 47 1.41 9.64 -13.10
C ASP A 47 1.15 10.49 -11.86
N SER A 48 -0.08 10.53 -11.37
CA SER A 48 -0.41 11.22 -10.12
C SER A 48 0.32 10.64 -8.92
N LEU A 49 0.35 9.31 -8.79
CA LEU A 49 1.09 8.60 -7.74
C LEU A 49 2.60 8.89 -7.84
N LEU A 50 3.15 8.77 -9.05
CA LEU A 50 4.57 9.01 -9.29
C LEU A 50 5.01 10.42 -8.95
N ARG A 51 4.18 11.44 -9.17
CA ARG A 51 4.49 12.81 -8.75
C ARG A 51 4.65 12.93 -7.24
N GLY A 52 3.85 12.20 -6.48
CA GLY A 52 4.00 12.12 -5.02
C GLY A 52 5.30 11.41 -4.62
N SER A 53 5.51 10.19 -5.11
CA SER A 53 6.70 9.41 -4.78
C SER A 53 8.01 10.03 -5.31
N ASP A 54 8.00 10.70 -6.48
CA ASP A 54 9.11 11.49 -6.98
C ASP A 54 9.44 12.67 -6.04
N THR A 55 8.43 13.26 -5.42
CA THR A 55 8.63 14.34 -4.44
C THR A 55 9.25 13.79 -3.16
N ALA A 56 8.76 12.66 -2.64
CA ALA A 56 9.34 11.98 -1.49
C ALA A 56 10.81 11.60 -1.75
N LYS A 57 11.09 11.02 -2.92
CA LYS A 57 12.45 10.68 -3.36
C LYS A 57 13.39 11.88 -3.37
N ARG A 58 12.96 12.98 -4.00
CA ARG A 58 13.78 14.18 -4.15
C ARG A 58 14.07 14.88 -2.83
N LEU A 59 13.07 14.91 -1.93
CA LEU A 59 13.19 15.56 -0.64
C LEU A 59 13.73 14.62 0.45
N ARG A 60 13.83 13.32 0.18
CA ARG A 60 14.21 12.26 1.13
C ARG A 60 13.37 12.29 2.41
N ILE A 61 12.07 12.45 2.24
CA ILE A 61 11.09 12.43 3.34
C ILE A 61 10.14 11.25 3.19
N PRO A 62 9.55 10.76 4.27
CA PRO A 62 8.65 9.62 4.24
C PRO A 62 7.52 9.78 3.22
N LEU A 63 7.15 8.66 2.59
CA LEU A 63 5.96 8.53 1.78
C LEU A 63 4.90 7.77 2.57
N VAL A 64 3.74 8.38 2.75
CA VAL A 64 2.61 7.79 3.44
C VAL A 64 1.50 7.50 2.43
N TYR A 65 1.03 6.26 2.42
CA TYR A 65 -0.17 5.86 1.67
C TYR A 65 -1.33 5.57 2.62
N VAL A 66 -2.49 6.09 2.26
CA VAL A 66 -3.79 5.72 2.85
C VAL A 66 -4.62 5.10 1.71
N LEU A 67 -4.66 3.78 1.67
CA LEU A 67 -5.13 3.05 0.50
C LEU A 67 -6.45 2.33 0.73
N ASN A 68 -7.34 2.51 -0.23
CA ASN A 68 -8.53 1.70 -0.45
C ASN A 68 -8.75 1.67 -1.96
N CYS A 69 -8.19 0.67 -2.63
CA CYS A 69 -8.07 0.64 -4.09
C CYS A 69 -8.55 -0.69 -4.65
N SER A 70 -9.66 -0.68 -5.36
CA SER A 70 -10.27 -1.88 -5.94
C SER A 70 -9.54 -2.51 -7.13
N GLY A 71 -8.32 -2.08 -7.42
CA GLY A 71 -7.53 -2.55 -8.55
C GLY A 71 -7.66 -1.66 -9.78
N VAL A 72 -7.25 -2.16 -10.95
CA VAL A 72 -7.34 -1.40 -12.19
C VAL A 72 -8.75 -1.47 -12.79
N LYS A 73 -9.19 -0.40 -13.44
CA LYS A 73 -10.37 -0.40 -14.28
C LYS A 73 -10.11 -1.29 -15.51
N LEU A 74 -10.72 -2.48 -15.54
CA LEU A 74 -10.34 -3.56 -16.46
C LEU A 74 -10.50 -3.21 -17.93
N ASP A 75 -11.52 -2.44 -18.27
CA ASP A 75 -11.81 -1.98 -19.65
C ASP A 75 -10.89 -0.84 -20.13
N GLU A 76 -10.01 -0.34 -19.26
CA GLU A 76 -9.03 0.70 -19.59
C GLU A 76 -7.59 0.32 -19.22
N GLN A 77 -7.34 -0.95 -18.88
CA GLN A 77 -6.02 -1.38 -18.42
C GLN A 77 -4.90 -1.13 -19.44
N GLU A 78 -5.21 -1.17 -20.74
CA GLU A 78 -4.27 -0.86 -21.81
C GLU A 78 -3.82 0.62 -21.82
N LYS A 79 -4.56 1.51 -21.13
CA LYS A 79 -4.21 2.92 -20.95
C LYS A 79 -3.57 3.19 -19.59
N VAL A 80 -3.76 2.27 -18.62
CA VAL A 80 -3.23 2.43 -17.25
C VAL A 80 -1.81 1.91 -17.13
N TYR A 81 -1.53 0.71 -17.64
CA TYR A 81 -0.24 0.05 -17.41
C TYR A 81 0.91 0.53 -18.29
N PRO A 82 0.75 0.82 -19.59
CA PRO A 82 1.89 1.10 -20.48
C PRO A 82 2.66 2.35 -20.11
N ASN A 83 3.92 2.38 -20.58
CA ASN A 83 4.90 3.45 -20.54
C ASN A 83 5.58 3.70 -19.18
N ARG A 84 6.59 4.58 -19.21
CA ARG A 84 7.44 4.91 -18.06
C ARG A 84 6.71 5.55 -16.86
N ARG A 85 5.52 6.06 -17.06
CA ARG A 85 4.68 6.64 -16.03
C ARG A 85 3.36 5.87 -15.87
N GLY A 86 3.34 4.64 -16.36
CA GLY A 86 2.22 3.72 -16.24
C GLY A 86 2.21 2.96 -14.91
N GLY A 87 1.21 2.09 -14.76
CA GLY A 87 0.87 1.43 -13.49
C GLY A 87 1.96 0.58 -12.84
N GLY A 88 2.91 0.06 -13.61
CA GLY A 88 4.03 -0.70 -13.03
C GLY A 88 5.09 0.14 -12.33
N THR A 89 5.24 1.40 -12.72
CA THR A 89 6.31 2.27 -12.21
C THR A 89 6.13 2.69 -10.75
N PRO A 90 4.92 2.94 -10.20
CA PRO A 90 4.73 3.16 -8.77
C PRO A 90 5.24 2.02 -7.90
N PHE A 91 5.10 0.76 -8.31
CA PHE A 91 5.59 -0.40 -7.57
C PHE A 91 7.11 -0.42 -7.49
N TYR A 92 7.76 -0.22 -8.63
CA TYR A 92 9.21 -0.06 -8.69
C TYR A 92 9.70 1.11 -7.82
N ARG A 93 8.98 2.24 -7.85
CA ARG A 93 9.34 3.43 -7.08
C ARG A 93 9.30 3.19 -5.58
N ASN A 94 8.34 2.43 -5.07
CA ASN A 94 8.28 2.09 -3.65
C ASN A 94 9.50 1.27 -3.22
N SER A 95 9.91 0.29 -4.02
CA SER A 95 11.12 -0.49 -3.75
C SER A 95 12.38 0.38 -3.81
N GLU A 96 12.48 1.28 -4.77
CA GLU A 96 13.59 2.22 -4.89
C GLU A 96 13.68 3.15 -3.67
N LEU A 97 12.56 3.67 -3.18
CA LEU A 97 12.51 4.50 -1.97
C LEU A 97 13.05 3.74 -0.76
N ASN A 98 12.62 2.50 -0.56
CA ASN A 98 13.13 1.65 0.51
C ASN A 98 14.64 1.42 0.42
N GLN A 99 15.16 1.13 -0.78
CA GLN A 99 16.59 0.97 -0.99
C GLN A 99 17.40 2.26 -0.71
N MET A 100 16.78 3.42 -0.92
CA MET A 100 17.37 4.71 -0.59
C MET A 100 17.26 5.08 0.90
N GLY A 101 16.63 4.22 1.72
CA GLY A 101 16.34 4.53 3.11
C GLY A 101 15.17 5.52 3.30
N VAL A 102 14.38 5.79 2.27
CA VAL A 102 13.17 6.62 2.38
C VAL A 102 12.00 5.75 2.78
N PRO A 103 11.46 5.89 4.01
CA PRO A 103 10.40 5.03 4.48
C PRO A 103 9.10 5.19 3.66
N VAL A 104 8.47 4.06 3.38
CA VAL A 104 7.14 3.98 2.78
C VAL A 104 6.21 3.35 3.82
N ILE A 105 5.28 4.12 4.34
CA ILE A 105 4.33 3.70 5.36
C ILE A 105 2.95 3.61 4.73
N VAL A 106 2.33 2.45 4.83
CA VAL A 106 1.04 2.17 4.18
C VAL A 106 0.01 1.76 5.23
N GLY A 107 -1.10 2.50 5.27
CA GLY A 107 -2.32 2.10 5.95
C GLY A 107 -3.36 1.67 4.92
N ILE A 108 -3.87 0.45 5.02
CA ILE A 108 -4.88 -0.06 4.10
C ILE A 108 -6.26 -0.18 4.74
N TYR A 109 -7.26 0.12 3.93
CA TYR A 109 -8.68 0.01 4.25
C TYR A 109 -9.42 -0.74 3.15
N GLY A 110 -10.54 -1.36 3.47
CA GLY A 110 -11.40 -1.99 2.49
C GLY A 110 -10.67 -3.04 1.64
N THR A 111 -11.03 -3.14 0.37
CA THR A 111 -10.57 -4.20 -0.53
C THR A 111 -9.50 -3.70 -1.48
N ASN A 112 -8.31 -4.31 -1.44
CA ASN A 112 -7.14 -3.93 -2.23
C ASN A 112 -6.62 -5.12 -3.07
N PRO A 113 -7.32 -5.53 -4.13
CA PRO A 113 -6.90 -6.64 -4.99
C PRO A 113 -5.90 -6.19 -6.04
N ALA A 114 -5.13 -7.14 -6.54
CA ALA A 114 -4.21 -6.99 -7.66
C ALA A 114 -3.38 -5.70 -7.57
N GLY A 115 -3.41 -4.83 -8.57
CA GLY A 115 -2.67 -3.57 -8.59
C GLY A 115 -2.97 -2.65 -7.40
N GLY A 116 -4.18 -2.72 -6.82
CA GLY A 116 -4.52 -2.03 -5.58
C GLY A 116 -3.67 -2.51 -4.40
N GLY A 117 -3.50 -3.84 -4.28
CA GLY A 117 -2.63 -4.44 -3.27
C GLY A 117 -1.14 -4.19 -3.54
N TYR A 118 -0.73 -4.03 -4.79
CA TYR A 118 0.68 -3.86 -5.14
C TYR A 118 1.32 -2.56 -4.64
N HIS A 119 0.56 -1.53 -4.36
CA HIS A 119 1.06 -0.38 -3.62
C HIS A 119 1.66 -0.79 -2.26
N SER A 120 1.15 -1.88 -1.70
CA SER A 120 1.48 -2.37 -0.38
C SER A 120 2.50 -3.51 -0.41
N ILE A 121 3.02 -3.92 -1.58
CA ILE A 121 3.96 -5.05 -1.68
C ILE A 121 5.35 -4.70 -1.16
N SER A 122 5.77 -3.44 -1.28
CA SER A 122 7.11 -3.00 -0.90
C SER A 122 7.07 -1.81 0.06
N PRO A 123 6.25 -1.81 1.11
CA PRO A 123 6.32 -0.77 2.13
C PRO A 123 7.43 -1.09 3.13
N THR A 124 7.91 -0.07 3.83
CA THR A 124 8.70 -0.24 5.04
C THR A 124 7.81 -0.75 6.17
N ILE A 125 6.61 -0.17 6.28
CA ILE A 125 5.59 -0.53 7.27
C ILE A 125 4.24 -0.67 6.57
N LEU A 126 3.57 -1.79 6.82
CA LEU A 126 2.21 -2.04 6.38
C LEU A 126 1.30 -2.29 7.58
N ILE A 127 0.30 -1.45 7.74
CA ILE A 127 -0.74 -1.58 8.77
C ILE A 127 -2.12 -1.61 8.12
N ALA A 128 -3.08 -2.20 8.79
CA ALA A 128 -4.39 -2.45 8.21
C ALA A 128 -5.54 -2.11 9.17
N HIS A 129 -6.65 -1.67 8.58
CA HIS A 129 -7.94 -1.71 9.26
C HIS A 129 -8.40 -3.17 9.37
N GLN A 130 -9.11 -3.53 10.45
CA GLN A 130 -9.58 -4.91 10.68
C GLN A 130 -10.42 -5.50 9.54
N ASP A 131 -11.12 -4.65 8.79
CA ASP A 131 -11.96 -5.03 7.65
C ASP A 131 -11.21 -4.98 6.32
N ALA A 132 -9.91 -4.73 6.34
CA ALA A 132 -9.12 -4.66 5.13
C ALA A 132 -8.94 -6.04 4.51
N ASN A 133 -8.85 -6.04 3.18
CA ASN A 133 -8.50 -7.21 2.40
C ASN A 133 -7.44 -6.84 1.37
N MET A 134 -6.45 -7.70 1.20
CA MET A 134 -5.42 -7.52 0.19
C MET A 134 -5.09 -8.87 -0.45
N ALA A 135 -5.28 -8.97 -1.75
CA ALA A 135 -5.04 -10.21 -2.48
C ALA A 135 -4.45 -9.94 -3.88
N VAL A 136 -3.65 -10.86 -4.36
CA VAL A 136 -3.08 -10.79 -5.73
C VAL A 136 -4.20 -10.79 -6.78
N GLY A 137 -5.25 -11.58 -6.56
CA GLY A 137 -6.48 -11.59 -7.37
C GLY A 137 -7.68 -11.18 -6.53
N GLY A 138 -8.56 -10.35 -7.08
CA GLY A 138 -9.83 -10.03 -6.43
C GLY A 138 -10.71 -11.27 -6.27
N ALA A 139 -11.51 -11.32 -5.20
CA ALA A 139 -12.35 -12.47 -4.89
C ALA A 139 -13.28 -12.87 -6.05
N GLY A 140 -13.86 -11.89 -6.73
CA GLY A 140 -14.72 -12.14 -7.88
C GLY A 140 -13.99 -12.79 -9.05
N ILE A 141 -12.72 -12.43 -9.27
CA ILE A 141 -11.88 -13.04 -10.31
C ILE A 141 -11.51 -14.48 -9.91
N VAL A 142 -10.97 -14.63 -8.70
CA VAL A 142 -10.49 -15.93 -8.21
C VAL A 142 -11.65 -16.93 -8.09
N GLY A 143 -12.77 -16.53 -7.51
CA GLY A 143 -13.95 -17.39 -7.37
C GLY A 143 -14.65 -17.71 -8.70
N GLY A 144 -14.56 -16.81 -9.68
CA GLY A 144 -15.13 -17.03 -11.01
C GLY A 144 -14.25 -17.84 -11.95
N MET A 145 -12.96 -18.08 -11.60
CA MET A 145 -12.06 -18.90 -12.43
C MET A 145 -12.47 -20.37 -12.38
N SER A 146 -12.90 -20.90 -13.50
CA SER A 146 -13.22 -22.31 -13.66
C SER A 146 -12.06 -23.05 -14.34
N PRO A 147 -11.75 -24.29 -13.95
CA PRO A 147 -10.81 -25.15 -14.67
C PRO A 147 -11.15 -25.36 -16.15
N LYS A 148 -12.40 -25.15 -16.50
CA LYS A 148 -12.91 -25.25 -17.89
C LYS A 148 -12.83 -23.95 -18.69
N GLY A 149 -12.23 -22.89 -18.11
CA GLY A 149 -11.97 -21.62 -18.80
C GLY A 149 -13.19 -20.68 -18.95
N HIS A 150 -14.29 -20.93 -18.27
CA HIS A 150 -15.43 -20.00 -18.22
C HIS A 150 -15.63 -19.43 -16.80
N VAL A 151 -16.27 -18.27 -16.73
CA VAL A 151 -16.53 -17.59 -15.45
C VAL A 151 -17.71 -18.23 -14.75
N ASP A 152 -17.50 -18.70 -13.52
CA ASP A 152 -18.54 -19.14 -12.60
C ASP A 152 -18.99 -17.96 -11.73
N LYS A 153 -20.14 -17.38 -12.07
CA LYS A 153 -20.68 -16.20 -11.39
C LYS A 153 -21.14 -16.51 -9.96
N GLU A 154 -21.71 -17.68 -9.74
CA GLU A 154 -22.20 -18.08 -8.41
C GLU A 154 -21.03 -18.29 -7.45
N ALA A 155 -19.97 -18.94 -7.89
CA ALA A 155 -18.74 -19.09 -7.11
C ALA A 155 -18.07 -17.75 -6.83
N ALA A 156 -18.04 -16.83 -7.80
CA ALA A 156 -17.51 -15.48 -7.61
C ALA A 156 -18.30 -14.69 -6.56
N GLU A 157 -19.62 -14.72 -6.62
CA GLU A 157 -20.50 -14.04 -5.65
C GLU A 157 -20.38 -14.65 -4.25
N ALA A 158 -20.30 -15.98 -4.15
CA ALA A 158 -20.10 -16.68 -2.89
C ALA A 158 -18.78 -16.28 -2.22
N LEU A 159 -17.68 -16.20 -3.00
CA LEU A 159 -16.38 -15.80 -2.48
C LEU A 159 -16.35 -14.32 -2.06
N ILE A 160 -16.96 -13.43 -2.85
CA ILE A 160 -17.10 -12.01 -2.47
C ILE A 160 -17.87 -11.87 -1.16
N LYS A 161 -18.94 -12.62 -1.00
CA LYS A 161 -19.73 -12.63 0.24
C LYS A 161 -18.93 -13.17 1.43
N ALA A 162 -18.18 -14.24 1.21
CA ALA A 162 -17.35 -14.84 2.26
C ALA A 162 -16.19 -13.94 2.69
N GLN A 163 -15.58 -13.18 1.79
CA GLN A 163 -14.52 -12.22 2.14
C GLN A 163 -14.97 -11.08 3.06
N LYS A 164 -16.26 -10.79 3.11
CA LYS A 164 -16.83 -9.83 4.06
C LYS A 164 -16.93 -10.40 5.49
N ASN A 165 -16.70 -11.68 5.65
CA ASN A 165 -16.67 -12.31 6.96
C ASN A 165 -15.22 -12.29 7.50
N LEU A 166 -14.95 -11.44 8.46
CA LEU A 166 -13.63 -11.25 9.09
C LEU A 166 -13.01 -12.50 9.73
N LYS A 167 -13.82 -13.53 9.99
CA LYS A 167 -13.38 -14.80 10.57
C LYS A 167 -13.09 -15.88 9.52
N SER A 168 -13.12 -15.51 8.22
CA SER A 168 -12.91 -16.49 7.18
C SER A 168 -11.42 -16.68 6.87
N ASP A 169 -11.01 -17.93 6.69
CA ASP A 169 -9.65 -18.33 6.27
C ASP A 169 -9.40 -18.08 4.77
N ILE A 170 -10.10 -17.11 4.20
CA ILE A 170 -9.98 -16.78 2.78
C ILE A 170 -8.71 -15.97 2.54
N PRO A 171 -7.90 -16.33 1.55
CA PRO A 171 -6.72 -15.59 1.19
C PRO A 171 -6.99 -14.10 0.98
N GLY A 172 -6.15 -13.25 1.57
CA GLY A 172 -6.27 -11.80 1.51
C GLY A 172 -6.93 -11.14 2.71
N THR A 173 -7.55 -11.91 3.61
CA THR A 173 -8.15 -11.37 4.83
C THR A 173 -7.11 -11.00 5.88
N VAL A 174 -7.52 -10.18 6.84
CA VAL A 174 -6.70 -9.84 8.02
C VAL A 174 -6.34 -11.09 8.82
N ALA A 175 -7.24 -12.07 8.95
CA ALA A 175 -6.96 -13.33 9.64
C ALA A 175 -5.71 -14.01 9.09
N ILE A 176 -5.58 -14.08 7.77
CA ILE A 176 -4.42 -14.68 7.11
C ILE A 176 -3.19 -13.76 7.18
N HIS A 177 -3.33 -12.48 6.79
CA HIS A 177 -2.17 -11.60 6.65
C HIS A 177 -1.58 -11.12 7.98
N TYR A 178 -2.35 -11.08 9.03
CA TYR A 178 -1.88 -10.75 10.37
C TYR A 178 -1.67 -11.99 11.24
N GLY A 179 -2.66 -12.90 11.24
CA GLY A 179 -2.64 -14.06 12.13
C GLY A 179 -1.67 -15.15 11.71
N GLU A 180 -1.57 -15.45 10.39
CA GLU A 180 -0.81 -16.58 9.88
C GLU A 180 0.52 -16.16 9.24
N THR A 181 0.50 -15.14 8.36
CA THR A 181 1.70 -14.79 7.59
C THR A 181 2.52 -13.65 8.20
N GLY A 182 1.96 -12.91 9.15
CA GLY A 182 2.63 -11.74 9.72
C GLY A 182 2.89 -10.61 8.74
N PHE A 183 2.18 -10.59 7.59
CA PHE A 183 2.41 -9.59 6.55
C PHE A 183 1.92 -8.20 6.96
N PHE A 184 0.80 -8.11 7.68
CA PHE A 184 0.39 -6.86 8.32
C PHE A 184 1.12 -6.70 9.64
N ARG A 185 1.82 -5.59 9.78
CA ARG A 185 2.58 -5.28 11.00
C ARG A 185 1.68 -5.07 12.21
N GLU A 186 0.58 -4.34 12.02
CA GLU A 186 -0.43 -4.07 13.02
C GLU A 186 -1.80 -3.97 12.36
N VAL A 187 -2.84 -4.28 13.13
CA VAL A 187 -4.24 -4.20 12.72
C VAL A 187 -5.01 -3.36 13.73
N TYR A 188 -5.85 -2.47 13.25
CA TYR A 188 -6.61 -1.53 14.05
C TYR A 188 -8.12 -1.71 13.81
N ALA A 189 -8.90 -1.47 14.85
CA ALA A 189 -10.35 -1.68 14.83
C ALA A 189 -11.11 -0.62 14.02
N ASP A 190 -10.52 0.56 13.85
CA ASP A 190 -11.16 1.70 13.20
C ASP A 190 -10.16 2.55 12.40
N GLU A 191 -10.70 3.52 11.67
CA GLU A 191 -9.91 4.41 10.83
C GLU A 191 -8.97 5.31 11.64
N GLU A 192 -9.40 5.76 12.82
CA GLU A 192 -8.59 6.61 13.70
C GLU A 192 -7.37 5.84 14.21
N GLY A 193 -7.56 4.57 14.55
CA GLY A 193 -6.47 3.68 14.95
C GLY A 193 -5.41 3.51 13.86
N VAL A 194 -5.82 3.33 12.60
CA VAL A 194 -4.86 3.26 11.48
C VAL A 194 -4.10 4.57 11.32
N LEU A 195 -4.77 5.72 11.43
CA LEU A 195 -4.13 7.04 11.36
C LEU A 195 -3.18 7.27 12.55
N ALA A 196 -3.57 6.83 13.74
CA ALA A 196 -2.71 6.86 14.92
C ALA A 196 -1.48 5.96 14.75
N GLY A 197 -1.65 4.78 14.13
CA GLY A 197 -0.56 3.89 13.76
C GLY A 197 0.42 4.54 12.77
N ILE A 198 -0.08 5.22 11.75
CA ILE A 198 0.77 5.98 10.82
C ILE A 198 1.58 7.05 11.58
N ARG A 199 0.93 7.81 12.47
CA ARG A 199 1.61 8.80 13.33
C ARG A 199 2.70 8.17 14.18
N LYS A 200 2.39 7.06 14.86
CA LYS A 200 3.35 6.30 15.68
C LYS A 200 4.62 5.97 14.89
N TYR A 201 4.48 5.45 13.67
CA TYR A 201 5.64 5.10 12.86
C TYR A 201 6.39 6.32 12.32
N ILE A 202 5.71 7.41 12.00
CA ILE A 202 6.38 8.67 11.64
C ILE A 202 7.15 9.24 12.84
N ASP A 203 6.58 9.15 14.04
CA ASP A 203 7.24 9.65 15.25
C ASP A 203 8.53 8.88 15.58
N MET A 204 8.58 7.60 15.27
CA MET A 204 9.77 6.77 15.44
C MET A 204 10.90 7.10 14.45
N LEU A 205 10.62 7.83 13.36
CA LEU A 205 11.64 8.21 12.40
C LEU A 205 12.50 9.37 12.93
N PRO A 206 13.76 9.46 12.49
CA PRO A 206 14.60 10.61 12.82
C PRO A 206 14.04 11.91 12.27
N ALA A 207 14.49 13.03 12.82
CA ALA A 207 14.20 14.34 12.26
C ALA A 207 14.75 14.45 10.83
N TYR A 208 14.07 15.24 10.00
CA TYR A 208 14.52 15.46 8.62
C TYR A 208 15.89 16.14 8.59
N ASP A 209 16.83 15.46 7.95
CA ASP A 209 18.13 16.00 7.57
C ASP A 209 18.32 15.79 6.06
N PRO A 210 18.50 16.85 5.26
CA PRO A 210 18.66 16.72 3.83
C PRO A 210 20.00 16.09 3.41
N GLU A 211 21.01 16.13 4.26
CA GLU A 211 22.34 15.62 3.97
C GLU A 211 22.57 14.23 4.56
N PHE A 212 21.95 13.95 5.69
CA PHE A 212 22.14 12.71 6.41
C PHE A 212 20.82 12.04 6.79
N PHE A 213 20.68 10.82 6.39
CA PHE A 213 19.48 10.02 6.60
C PHE A 213 19.51 9.20 7.88
N ARG A 214 20.68 8.96 8.43
CA ARG A 214 20.95 8.21 9.63
C ARG A 214 21.35 9.15 10.75
N VAL A 215 20.61 9.14 11.85
CA VAL A 215 20.87 9.99 13.03
C VAL A 215 21.77 9.27 14.02
N ASP A 216 21.75 7.95 14.01
CA ASP A 216 22.54 7.14 14.93
C ASP A 216 23.68 6.41 14.20
N ASP A 217 24.84 6.42 14.80
CA ASP A 217 25.93 5.55 14.36
C ASP A 217 25.56 4.08 14.60
N PRO A 218 25.98 3.19 13.68
CA PRO A 218 25.82 1.75 13.90
C PRO A 218 26.53 1.34 15.20
N LYS A 219 25.80 0.64 16.04
CA LYS A 219 26.37 0.02 17.24
C LYS A 219 26.41 -1.49 17.02
N GLU A 220 27.46 -2.11 17.53
CA GLU A 220 27.51 -3.57 17.56
C GLU A 220 26.32 -4.11 18.35
N PRO A 221 25.68 -5.20 17.90
CA PRO A 221 24.64 -5.87 18.65
C PRO A 221 25.13 -6.28 20.05
N LEU A 222 24.24 -6.28 21.04
CA LEU A 222 24.55 -6.76 22.39
C LEU A 222 24.89 -8.27 22.44
N PHE A 223 24.37 -9.00 21.48
CA PHE A 223 24.55 -10.46 21.35
C PHE A 223 25.15 -10.79 19.99
N ASP A 224 26.00 -11.79 19.94
CA ASP A 224 26.54 -12.33 18.70
C ASP A 224 25.43 -12.89 17.81
N ALA A 225 25.54 -12.70 16.49
CA ALA A 225 24.55 -13.24 15.55
C ALA A 225 24.42 -14.77 15.63
N ASN A 226 25.50 -15.48 16.03
CA ASN A 226 25.46 -16.92 16.23
C ASN A 226 24.59 -17.35 17.40
N ASP A 227 24.32 -16.47 18.37
CA ASP A 227 23.43 -16.77 19.50
C ASP A 227 21.99 -17.00 19.04
N LEU A 228 21.61 -16.49 17.85
CA LEU A 228 20.31 -16.75 17.24
C LEU A 228 20.07 -18.24 16.96
N TYR A 229 21.12 -19.02 16.68
CA TYR A 229 21.00 -20.46 16.44
C TYR A 229 20.55 -21.25 17.67
N SER A 230 20.70 -20.68 18.86
CA SER A 230 20.17 -21.27 20.10
C SER A 230 18.67 -21.05 20.27
N ILE A 231 18.08 -20.08 19.56
CA ILE A 231 16.67 -19.66 19.67
C ILE A 231 15.85 -20.22 18.51
N VAL A 232 16.44 -20.28 17.31
CA VAL A 232 15.79 -20.79 16.11
C VAL A 232 16.33 -22.19 15.83
N PRO A 233 15.59 -23.26 16.14
CA PRO A 233 16.01 -24.63 15.84
C PRO A 233 16.03 -24.82 14.31
N PHE A 234 17.01 -25.59 13.85
CA PHE A 234 17.12 -26.04 12.46
C PHE A 234 16.06 -27.09 12.13
#